data_7cde6b87e37dcfe8eeffc7b4c3ca8f4a
#
_entry.id   7cde6b87e37dcfe8eeffc7b4c3ca8f4a
#
_cell.length_a   1.000
_cell.length_b   1.000
_cell.length_c   1.000
_cell.angle_alpha   90.00
_cell.angle_beta   90.00
_cell.angle_gamma   90.00
#
_symmetry.space_group_name_H-M   'P 1'
#
loop_
_entity.id
_entity.type
_entity.pdbx_description
1 polymer ?
#
loop_
_entity_poly.entity_id
_entity_poly.type
_entity_poly.pdbx_seq_one_letter_code
_entity_poly.pdbx_strand_id
1 'polypeptide(L)'
;SSDVCSSDLYALVKVSVKALITAESFKSSNYLDMLTDLIPELANCEPERLSASKFPLLNFIIQTGKLNQAGMFRFQDFMEKGGEGDKARLVGIDSKLFPEEPINLQFTSGTTGVPKAATLTHTNIVNNARFVAESMQLTQKDRLCIPVPLYHCFGMVLGNLACVVGGTTMVFPGEGFDPVDTLEALNAERCTGVHGVPTMFSAMLNCTGFDQYDLRSLRTGIMAGAPCPIELMKDVVSKMHLDQMTIAYGMTETSPVSFQSAVDDPIERRVSTVGRIQPHVEARVVNESGTVLKVGEQGELHTRGYLVMRGYWDDPERTAESIDSDGWMHTGDLATIDADGYCNIVGRVKDMVIRGGENVYPREIEEFLLSHPGILDVQVFGVPDNKYGEEICAWIIPMAGNEISLDDVRSYCDGQIAHYKIPRYVKVVSEFPMTVTGKPQKYLMRETMTEDLKLHQVKTA
;
A
#
# COMPACT_ATOMS: atom_id res chain seq x y z
N SER A 1 3.72 -21.30 -7.48
CA SER A 1 4.61 -22.18 -7.16
C SER A 1 5.26 -22.19 -5.78
N SER A 2 6.49 -22.68 -5.56
CA SER A 2 7.11 -22.94 -4.25
C SER A 2 7.22 -21.75 -3.31
N ASP A 3 7.29 -20.52 -3.82
CA ASP A 3 7.54 -19.33 -3.00
C ASP A 3 6.29 -18.80 -2.28
N VAL A 4 5.10 -18.98 -2.84
CA VAL A 4 3.83 -18.57 -2.23
C VAL A 4 3.54 -19.41 -0.98
N CYS A 5 3.78 -20.74 -1.05
CA CYS A 5 3.61 -21.62 0.12
C CYS A 5 4.53 -21.28 1.30
N SER A 6 5.75 -20.75 1.05
CA SER A 6 6.68 -20.41 2.12
C SER A 6 6.30 -19.15 2.89
N SER A 7 5.78 -18.12 2.20
CA SER A 7 5.32 -16.88 2.83
C SER A 7 4.05 -17.09 3.66
N ASP A 8 3.09 -17.90 3.17
CA ASP A 8 1.85 -18.21 3.86
C ASP A 8 2.10 -19.06 5.10
N LEU A 9 2.95 -20.10 4.96
CA LEU A 9 3.41 -20.88 6.09
C LEU A 9 4.06 -20.00 7.17
N TYR A 10 4.96 -19.10 6.75
CA TYR A 10 5.61 -18.16 7.67
C TYR A 10 4.57 -17.29 8.41
N ALA A 11 3.60 -16.71 7.70
CA ALA A 11 2.61 -15.84 8.30
C ALA A 11 1.76 -16.59 9.33
N LEU A 12 1.24 -17.77 9.00
CA LEU A 12 0.41 -18.58 9.90
C LEU A 12 1.15 -19.04 11.16
N VAL A 13 2.42 -19.41 11.01
CA VAL A 13 3.29 -19.80 12.15
C VAL A 13 3.62 -18.59 13.01
N LYS A 14 4.02 -17.47 12.38
CA LYS A 14 4.45 -16.24 13.08
C LYS A 14 3.40 -15.69 14.04
N VAL A 15 2.13 -15.74 13.63
CA VAL A 15 1.02 -15.24 14.46
C VAL A 15 0.38 -16.34 15.33
N SER A 16 0.90 -17.58 15.29
CA SER A 16 0.36 -18.70 16.06
C SER A 16 -1.16 -18.83 15.86
N VAL A 17 -1.59 -18.92 14.59
CA VAL A 17 -3.00 -18.90 14.19
C VAL A 17 -3.84 -19.97 14.91
N LYS A 18 -4.99 -19.57 15.44
CA LYS A 18 -5.93 -20.48 16.16
C LYS A 18 -7.12 -20.90 15.31
N ALA A 19 -7.52 -20.06 14.38
CA ALA A 19 -8.58 -20.31 13.41
C ALA A 19 -8.22 -19.65 12.09
N LEU A 20 -8.55 -20.31 10.98
CA LEU A 20 -8.32 -19.77 9.64
C LEU A 20 -9.64 -19.67 8.90
N ILE A 21 -9.95 -18.51 8.35
CA ILE A 21 -11.06 -18.33 7.40
C ILE A 21 -10.44 -18.09 6.03
N THR A 22 -10.85 -18.86 5.02
CA THR A 22 -10.29 -18.80 3.67
C THR A 22 -11.36 -18.83 2.59
N ALA A 23 -11.09 -18.18 1.46
CA ALA A 23 -11.83 -18.44 0.22
C ALA A 23 -11.39 -19.75 -0.42
N GLU A 24 -12.14 -20.26 -1.40
CA GLU A 24 -11.72 -21.43 -2.20
C GLU A 24 -10.51 -21.08 -3.06
N SER A 25 -10.59 -19.94 -3.74
CA SER A 25 -9.54 -19.47 -4.64
C SER A 25 -9.61 -17.95 -4.81
N PHE A 26 -8.55 -17.37 -5.31
CA PHE A 26 -8.53 -15.98 -5.80
C PHE A 26 -7.51 -15.85 -6.94
N LYS A 27 -7.96 -15.32 -8.09
CA LYS A 27 -7.17 -15.27 -9.33
C LYS A 27 -6.61 -16.65 -9.70
N SER A 28 -5.30 -16.79 -9.82
CA SER A 28 -4.61 -18.04 -10.15
C SER A 28 -4.32 -18.94 -8.93
N SER A 29 -4.59 -18.48 -7.71
CA SER A 29 -4.29 -19.22 -6.48
C SER A 29 -5.48 -20.02 -6.01
N ASN A 30 -5.32 -21.34 -5.83
CA ASN A 30 -6.29 -22.22 -5.17
C ASN A 30 -5.87 -22.40 -3.72
N TYR A 31 -6.55 -21.69 -2.82
CA TYR A 31 -6.21 -21.72 -1.39
C TYR A 31 -6.51 -23.05 -0.71
N LEU A 32 -7.53 -23.78 -1.17
CA LEU A 32 -7.86 -25.08 -0.58
C LEU A 32 -6.78 -26.12 -0.91
N ASP A 33 -6.27 -26.14 -2.14
CA ASP A 33 -5.15 -27.02 -2.52
C ASP A 33 -3.88 -26.63 -1.74
N MET A 34 -3.57 -25.33 -1.63
CA MET A 34 -2.43 -24.86 -0.87
C MET A 34 -2.50 -25.29 0.61
N LEU A 35 -3.68 -25.19 1.23
CA LEU A 35 -3.88 -25.62 2.61
C LEU A 35 -3.78 -27.14 2.76
N THR A 36 -4.27 -27.90 1.79
CA THR A 36 -4.15 -29.37 1.80
C THR A 36 -2.69 -29.81 1.69
N ASP A 37 -1.88 -29.10 0.89
CA ASP A 37 -0.44 -29.37 0.79
C ASP A 37 0.32 -28.97 2.07
N LEU A 38 -0.06 -27.86 2.69
CA LEU A 38 0.55 -27.40 3.95
C LEU A 38 0.17 -28.26 5.15
N ILE A 39 -1.05 -28.79 5.17
CA ILE A 39 -1.66 -29.56 6.26
C ILE A 39 -2.23 -30.88 5.71
N PRO A 40 -1.38 -31.88 5.40
CA PRO A 40 -1.85 -33.16 4.86
C PRO A 40 -2.80 -33.89 5.77
N GLU A 41 -2.77 -33.59 7.08
CA GLU A 41 -3.66 -34.19 8.09
C GLU A 41 -5.15 -33.88 7.82
N LEU A 42 -5.46 -32.80 7.06
CA LEU A 42 -6.83 -32.44 6.67
C LEU A 42 -7.58 -33.59 5.98
N ALA A 43 -6.89 -34.38 5.18
CA ALA A 43 -7.49 -35.47 4.42
C ALA A 43 -8.17 -36.52 5.31
N ASN A 44 -7.76 -36.65 6.57
CA ASN A 44 -8.18 -37.73 7.48
C ASN A 44 -8.74 -37.22 8.81
N CYS A 45 -9.08 -35.93 8.94
CA CYS A 45 -9.63 -35.37 10.17
C CYS A 45 -11.04 -34.83 9.97
N GLU A 46 -11.84 -34.89 11.03
CA GLU A 46 -13.09 -34.13 11.11
C GLU A 46 -12.80 -32.66 11.40
N PRO A 47 -13.63 -31.72 10.92
CA PRO A 47 -13.41 -30.28 11.11
C PRO A 47 -13.28 -29.88 12.60
N GLU A 48 -13.96 -30.55 13.52
CA GLU A 48 -13.91 -30.30 14.96
C GLU A 48 -12.66 -30.87 15.65
N ARG A 49 -11.87 -31.68 14.95
CA ARG A 49 -10.72 -32.41 15.52
C ARG A 49 -9.45 -32.24 14.73
N LEU A 50 -9.28 -31.04 14.18
CA LEU A 50 -8.05 -30.71 13.45
C LEU A 50 -6.84 -30.82 14.38
N SER A 51 -5.84 -31.56 13.93
CA SER A 51 -4.55 -31.70 14.60
C SER A 51 -3.45 -31.56 13.55
N ALA A 52 -2.99 -30.33 13.33
CA ALA A 52 -1.98 -29.99 12.34
C ALA A 52 -0.61 -29.93 13.00
N SER A 53 0.31 -30.79 12.61
CA SER A 53 1.65 -30.88 13.21
C SER A 53 2.46 -29.59 13.06
N LYS A 54 2.33 -28.92 11.93
CA LYS A 54 2.98 -27.62 11.65
C LYS A 54 2.33 -26.44 12.34
N PHE A 55 1.06 -26.56 12.74
CA PHE A 55 0.24 -25.50 13.34
C PHE A 55 -0.46 -25.98 14.60
N PRO A 56 0.28 -26.22 15.70
CA PRO A 56 -0.26 -26.91 16.89
C PRO A 56 -1.39 -26.15 17.60
N LEU A 57 -1.56 -24.85 17.33
CA LEU A 57 -2.63 -24.01 17.90
C LEU A 57 -3.82 -23.82 16.96
N LEU A 58 -3.74 -24.30 15.71
CA LEU A 58 -4.83 -24.18 14.75
C LEU A 58 -5.91 -25.22 15.08
N ASN A 59 -7.06 -24.74 15.55
CA ASN A 59 -8.17 -25.58 16.00
C ASN A 59 -9.13 -25.95 14.87
N PHE A 60 -9.35 -25.05 13.92
CA PHE A 60 -10.26 -25.27 12.80
C PHE A 60 -9.98 -24.33 11.62
N ILE A 61 -10.41 -24.79 10.46
CA ILE A 61 -10.37 -24.01 9.21
C ILE A 61 -11.82 -23.88 8.70
N ILE A 62 -12.19 -22.66 8.31
CA ILE A 62 -13.50 -22.33 7.76
C ILE A 62 -13.29 -21.84 6.33
N GLN A 63 -13.89 -22.50 5.35
CA GLN A 63 -13.87 -22.04 3.96
C GLN A 63 -15.20 -21.36 3.60
N THR A 64 -15.12 -20.28 2.82
CA THR A 64 -16.31 -19.47 2.45
C THR A 64 -17.02 -19.95 1.21
N GLY A 65 -16.48 -20.95 0.51
CA GLY A 65 -17.06 -21.51 -0.70
C GLY A 65 -18.16 -22.54 -0.44
N LYS A 66 -18.58 -23.20 -1.51
CA LYS A 66 -19.71 -24.15 -1.50
C LYS A 66 -19.27 -25.61 -1.45
N LEU A 67 -18.02 -25.90 -1.75
CA LEU A 67 -17.49 -27.27 -1.80
C LEU A 67 -17.33 -27.84 -0.39
N ASN A 68 -17.55 -29.13 -0.25
CA ASN A 68 -17.18 -29.86 0.96
C ASN A 68 -15.71 -30.26 0.86
N GLN A 69 -14.89 -29.77 1.77
CA GLN A 69 -13.46 -30.09 1.85
C GLN A 69 -13.19 -30.82 3.16
N ALA A 70 -12.43 -31.92 3.08
CA ALA A 70 -12.07 -32.73 4.25
C ALA A 70 -11.37 -31.85 5.30
N GLY A 71 -11.72 -32.05 6.57
CA GLY A 71 -11.10 -31.34 7.70
C GLY A 71 -11.45 -29.85 7.82
N MET A 72 -12.33 -29.31 6.98
CA MET A 72 -12.72 -27.90 6.98
C MET A 72 -14.22 -27.74 7.17
N PHE A 73 -14.61 -26.69 7.91
CA PHE A 73 -16.02 -26.25 7.94
C PHE A 73 -16.34 -25.42 6.71
N ARG A 74 -17.56 -25.56 6.17
CA ARG A 74 -18.14 -24.49 5.36
C ARG A 74 -18.60 -23.36 6.27
N PHE A 75 -18.49 -22.13 5.81
CA PHE A 75 -18.89 -20.96 6.58
C PHE A 75 -20.34 -21.04 7.06
N GLN A 76 -21.26 -21.48 6.20
CA GLN A 76 -22.68 -21.62 6.55
C GLN A 76 -22.90 -22.64 7.68
N ASP A 77 -22.27 -23.81 7.58
CA ASP A 77 -22.39 -24.86 8.61
C ASP A 77 -21.79 -24.42 9.95
N PHE A 78 -20.71 -23.62 9.89
CA PHE A 78 -20.09 -23.04 11.08
C PHE A 78 -21.00 -22.00 11.75
N MET A 79 -21.67 -21.15 10.97
CA MET A 79 -22.64 -20.17 11.48
C MET A 79 -23.80 -20.84 12.23
N GLU A 80 -24.26 -22.00 11.77
CA GLU A 80 -25.37 -22.76 12.40
C GLU A 80 -25.00 -23.39 13.74
N LYS A 81 -23.70 -23.48 14.07
CA LYS A 81 -23.23 -23.95 15.37
C LYS A 81 -23.42 -22.92 16.50
N GLY A 82 -23.58 -21.65 16.19
CA GLY A 82 -23.83 -20.60 17.16
C GLY A 82 -25.21 -20.67 17.77
N GLY A 83 -25.30 -20.62 19.12
CA GLY A 83 -26.55 -20.72 19.86
C GLY A 83 -26.88 -19.50 20.71
N GLU A 84 -28.03 -19.45 21.35
CA GLU A 84 -28.46 -18.34 22.23
C GLU A 84 -27.48 -18.12 23.40
N GLY A 85 -26.86 -19.20 23.92
CA GLY A 85 -25.82 -19.09 24.95
C GLY A 85 -24.59 -18.33 24.51
N ASP A 86 -24.23 -18.43 23.22
CA ASP A 86 -23.09 -17.70 22.66
C ASP A 86 -23.41 -16.21 22.48
N LYS A 87 -24.64 -15.89 22.07
CA LYS A 87 -25.12 -14.49 22.02
C LYS A 87 -25.06 -13.82 23.40
N ALA A 88 -25.48 -14.54 24.45
CA ALA A 88 -25.39 -14.03 25.82
C ALA A 88 -23.94 -13.79 26.27
N ARG A 89 -23.00 -14.64 25.85
CA ARG A 89 -21.57 -14.48 26.11
C ARG A 89 -20.99 -13.24 25.41
N LEU A 90 -21.42 -12.96 24.17
CA LEU A 90 -20.97 -11.78 23.42
C LEU A 90 -21.26 -10.48 24.17
N VAL A 91 -22.46 -10.34 24.78
CA VAL A 91 -22.82 -9.16 25.57
C VAL A 91 -21.82 -8.89 26.71
N GLY A 92 -21.24 -9.95 27.28
CA GLY A 92 -20.24 -9.83 28.36
C GLY A 92 -18.80 -9.60 27.89
N ILE A 93 -18.54 -9.67 26.59
CA ILE A 93 -17.18 -9.47 26.06
C ILE A 93 -16.82 -8.00 25.95
N ASP A 94 -17.77 -7.12 25.57
CA ASP A 94 -17.52 -5.69 25.37
C ASP A 94 -16.83 -5.03 26.55
N SER A 95 -17.22 -5.39 27.78
CA SER A 95 -16.63 -4.86 29.02
C SER A 95 -15.19 -5.34 29.29
N LYS A 96 -14.69 -6.29 28.49
CA LYS A 96 -13.36 -6.89 28.63
C LYS A 96 -12.41 -6.45 27.51
N LEU A 97 -12.89 -5.71 26.53
CA LEU A 97 -12.07 -5.19 25.44
C LEU A 97 -11.52 -3.81 25.81
N PHE A 98 -10.26 -3.58 25.55
CA PHE A 98 -9.59 -2.32 25.78
C PHE A 98 -9.12 -1.72 24.44
N PRO A 99 -9.27 -0.39 24.24
CA PRO A 99 -8.90 0.29 22.99
C PRO A 99 -7.44 0.10 22.57
N GLU A 100 -6.54 -0.11 23.52
CA GLU A 100 -5.10 -0.29 23.31
C GLU A 100 -4.71 -1.76 23.03
N GLU A 101 -5.67 -2.70 23.07
CA GLU A 101 -5.38 -4.09 22.72
C GLU A 101 -5.15 -4.26 21.22
N PRO A 102 -4.22 -5.16 20.83
CA PRO A 102 -4.04 -5.57 19.45
C PRO A 102 -5.33 -6.16 18.86
N ILE A 103 -5.78 -5.61 17.76
CA ILE A 103 -6.97 -6.10 17.04
C ILE A 103 -6.63 -6.57 15.63
N ASN A 104 -5.52 -6.09 15.07
CA ASN A 104 -5.14 -6.39 13.72
C ASN A 104 -3.62 -6.58 13.58
N LEU A 105 -3.22 -7.63 12.89
CA LEU A 105 -1.85 -7.89 12.47
C LEU A 105 -1.80 -7.83 10.96
N GLN A 106 -1.24 -6.74 10.44
CA GLN A 106 -1.11 -6.52 9.00
C GLN A 106 0.30 -6.90 8.55
N PHE A 107 0.40 -7.87 7.65
CA PHE A 107 1.66 -8.22 7.05
C PHE A 107 2.06 -7.22 5.97
N THR A 108 3.31 -6.77 6.02
CA THR A 108 3.91 -5.90 5.01
C THR A 108 5.06 -6.62 4.33
N SER A 109 5.25 -6.39 3.04
CA SER A 109 6.42 -6.88 2.32
C SER A 109 7.65 -6.10 2.79
N GLY A 110 8.50 -6.72 3.60
CA GLY A 110 9.79 -6.12 3.98
C GLY A 110 10.72 -6.00 2.77
N THR A 111 11.56 -4.97 2.76
CA THR A 111 12.67 -4.83 1.77
C THR A 111 13.69 -5.98 1.83
N THR A 112 13.64 -6.80 2.88
CA THR A 112 14.48 -7.99 3.10
C THR A 112 13.83 -9.31 2.66
N GLY A 113 12.67 -9.26 2.00
CA GLY A 113 11.96 -10.44 1.50
C GLY A 113 11.10 -11.17 2.55
N VAL A 114 11.38 -11.03 3.85
CA VAL A 114 10.57 -11.66 4.92
C VAL A 114 9.48 -10.69 5.37
N PRO A 115 8.17 -11.08 5.28
CA PRO A 115 7.07 -10.24 5.70
C PRO A 115 7.16 -9.85 7.19
N LYS A 116 6.74 -8.62 7.51
CA LYS A 116 6.65 -8.11 8.88
C LYS A 116 5.19 -7.97 9.28
N ALA A 117 4.82 -8.34 10.49
CA ALA A 117 3.45 -8.22 11.01
C ALA A 117 3.31 -6.97 11.88
N ALA A 118 2.87 -5.87 11.32
CA ALA A 118 2.57 -4.65 12.08
C ALA A 118 1.36 -4.87 12.98
N THR A 119 1.51 -4.59 14.27
CA THR A 119 0.48 -4.78 15.30
C THR A 119 -0.29 -3.50 15.52
N LEU A 120 -1.57 -3.50 15.15
CA LEU A 120 -2.46 -2.34 15.24
C LEU A 120 -3.51 -2.56 16.32
N THR A 121 -3.80 -1.51 17.10
CA THR A 121 -4.81 -1.50 18.16
C THR A 121 -6.13 -0.91 17.65
N HIS A 122 -7.21 -1.05 18.43
CA HIS A 122 -8.47 -0.35 18.15
C HIS A 122 -8.23 1.17 18.07
N THR A 123 -7.48 1.75 19.03
CA THR A 123 -7.14 3.19 19.05
C THR A 123 -6.47 3.61 17.73
N ASN A 124 -5.54 2.82 17.22
CA ASN A 124 -4.85 3.13 15.97
C ASN A 124 -5.85 3.24 14.80
N ILE A 125 -6.53 2.15 14.48
CA ILE A 125 -7.29 2.04 13.23
C ILE A 125 -8.62 2.81 13.26
N VAL A 126 -9.30 2.90 14.42
CA VAL A 126 -10.58 3.60 14.53
C VAL A 126 -10.37 5.12 14.44
N ASN A 127 -9.36 5.67 15.13
CA ASN A 127 -9.08 7.11 15.03
C ASN A 127 -8.59 7.49 13.63
N ASN A 128 -7.75 6.65 13.00
CA ASN A 128 -7.30 6.92 11.63
C ASN A 128 -8.47 6.93 10.65
N ALA A 129 -9.35 5.93 10.73
CA ALA A 129 -10.57 5.86 9.93
C ALA A 129 -11.47 7.10 10.14
N ARG A 130 -11.61 7.55 11.41
CA ARG A 130 -12.40 8.74 11.76
C ARG A 130 -11.83 9.99 11.09
N PHE A 131 -10.56 10.28 11.29
CA PHE A 131 -9.97 11.51 10.75
C PHE A 131 -9.92 11.52 9.22
N VAL A 132 -9.75 10.35 8.60
CA VAL A 132 -9.86 10.21 7.15
C VAL A 132 -11.29 10.47 6.66
N ALA A 133 -12.29 9.91 7.33
CA ALA A 133 -13.70 10.18 7.00
C ALA A 133 -14.06 11.67 7.17
N GLU A 134 -13.56 12.32 8.23
CA GLU A 134 -13.72 13.76 8.47
C GLU A 134 -13.01 14.58 7.35
N SER A 135 -11.80 14.26 6.98
CA SER A 135 -11.05 14.93 5.91
C SER A 135 -11.73 14.81 4.54
N MET A 136 -12.37 13.69 4.25
CA MET A 136 -13.16 13.46 3.04
C MET A 136 -14.59 14.02 3.14
N GLN A 137 -15.00 14.51 4.31
CA GLN A 137 -16.35 14.95 4.60
C GLN A 137 -17.41 13.88 4.31
N LEU A 138 -17.11 12.63 4.68
CA LEU A 138 -18.03 11.50 4.51
C LEU A 138 -19.23 11.63 5.45
N THR A 139 -20.42 11.29 4.94
CA THR A 139 -21.70 11.34 5.66
C THR A 139 -22.54 10.11 5.36
N GLN A 140 -23.67 9.97 6.05
CA GLN A 140 -24.67 8.92 5.81
C GLN A 140 -25.30 8.98 4.41
N LYS A 141 -25.14 10.09 3.69
CA LYS A 141 -25.65 10.25 2.30
C LYS A 141 -24.69 9.72 1.25
N ASP A 142 -23.45 9.48 1.67
CA ASP A 142 -22.39 9.05 0.76
C ASP A 142 -22.41 7.53 0.51
N ARG A 143 -21.94 7.17 -0.66
CA ARG A 143 -21.76 5.79 -1.13
C ARG A 143 -20.35 5.68 -1.68
N LEU A 144 -19.48 4.98 -0.94
CA LEU A 144 -18.07 4.86 -1.27
C LEU A 144 -17.80 3.55 -2.00
N CYS A 145 -17.31 3.63 -3.22
CA CYS A 145 -16.80 2.48 -3.98
C CYS A 145 -15.38 2.13 -3.51
N ILE A 146 -15.16 0.86 -3.17
CA ILE A 146 -13.91 0.35 -2.59
C ILE A 146 -13.36 -0.78 -3.48
N PRO A 147 -12.72 -0.46 -4.62
CA PRO A 147 -12.08 -1.46 -5.49
C PRO A 147 -10.71 -1.90 -4.99
N VAL A 148 -10.18 -1.25 -3.96
CA VAL A 148 -8.87 -1.56 -3.36
C VAL A 148 -8.95 -2.78 -2.44
N PRO A 149 -7.87 -3.59 -2.33
CA PRO A 149 -7.88 -4.82 -1.55
C PRO A 149 -8.20 -4.62 -0.07
N LEU A 150 -9.16 -5.40 0.46
CA LEU A 150 -9.59 -5.32 1.86
C LEU A 150 -8.58 -5.93 2.85
N TYR A 151 -7.64 -6.74 2.39
CA TYR A 151 -6.53 -7.26 3.22
C TYR A 151 -5.41 -6.23 3.41
N HIS A 152 -5.51 -5.06 2.77
CA HIS A 152 -4.59 -3.94 2.94
C HIS A 152 -5.27 -2.82 3.73
N CYS A 153 -4.51 -2.06 4.54
CA CYS A 153 -5.03 -0.94 5.32
C CYS A 153 -5.84 0.07 4.48
N PHE A 154 -5.52 0.24 3.20
CA PHE A 154 -6.28 1.11 2.32
C PHE A 154 -7.74 0.67 2.20
N GLY A 155 -8.00 -0.61 1.91
CA GLY A 155 -9.39 -1.12 1.84
C GLY A 155 -10.02 -1.26 3.22
N MET A 156 -9.28 -1.82 4.20
CA MET A 156 -9.82 -2.11 5.52
C MET A 156 -10.08 -0.84 6.34
N VAL A 157 -9.08 0.03 6.50
CA VAL A 157 -9.20 1.21 7.38
C VAL A 157 -9.84 2.38 6.63
N LEU A 158 -9.29 2.77 5.46
CA LEU A 158 -9.76 3.94 4.73
C LEU A 158 -11.07 3.69 3.98
N GLY A 159 -11.31 2.43 3.58
CA GLY A 159 -12.59 2.00 3.00
C GLY A 159 -13.60 1.61 4.08
N ASN A 160 -13.48 0.38 4.61
CA ASN A 160 -14.50 -0.20 5.48
C ASN A 160 -14.71 0.59 6.77
N LEU A 161 -13.64 0.81 7.56
CA LEU A 161 -13.79 1.47 8.86
C LEU A 161 -14.18 2.93 8.72
N ALA A 162 -13.68 3.67 7.72
CA ALA A 162 -14.10 5.04 7.47
C ALA A 162 -15.60 5.11 7.12
N CYS A 163 -16.11 4.16 6.34
CA CYS A 163 -17.55 4.06 6.08
C CYS A 163 -18.37 3.75 7.35
N VAL A 164 -17.88 2.83 8.19
CA VAL A 164 -18.56 2.51 9.47
C VAL A 164 -18.63 3.75 10.35
N VAL A 165 -17.53 4.48 10.51
CA VAL A 165 -17.48 5.69 11.34
C VAL A 165 -18.34 6.81 10.76
N GLY A 166 -18.33 7.01 9.44
CA GLY A 166 -19.12 8.05 8.75
C GLY A 166 -20.60 7.68 8.56
N GLY A 167 -20.98 6.42 8.83
CA GLY A 167 -22.31 5.89 8.48
C GLY A 167 -22.53 5.79 6.96
N THR A 168 -21.45 5.76 6.18
CA THR A 168 -21.43 5.77 4.71
C THR A 168 -21.71 4.36 4.16
N THR A 169 -22.44 4.28 3.04
CA THR A 169 -22.66 3.01 2.36
C THR A 169 -21.37 2.51 1.67
N MET A 170 -20.99 1.26 1.91
CA MET A 170 -19.90 0.59 1.21
C MET A 170 -20.39 -0.05 -0.08
N VAL A 171 -19.68 0.15 -1.17
CA VAL A 171 -19.95 -0.49 -2.47
C VAL A 171 -18.69 -1.24 -2.91
N PHE A 172 -18.82 -2.56 -3.09
CA PHE A 172 -17.72 -3.42 -3.56
C PHE A 172 -18.01 -3.82 -5.00
N PRO A 173 -17.20 -3.38 -5.98
CA PRO A 173 -17.47 -3.62 -7.40
C PRO A 173 -17.25 -5.07 -7.83
N GLY A 174 -16.40 -5.82 -7.13
CA GLY A 174 -16.07 -7.22 -7.43
C GLY A 174 -15.12 -7.81 -6.41
N GLU A 175 -14.64 -9.02 -6.67
CA GLU A 175 -13.65 -9.71 -5.83
C GLU A 175 -12.26 -9.06 -5.88
N GLY A 176 -11.97 -8.32 -6.93
CA GLY A 176 -10.74 -7.55 -7.14
C GLY A 176 -11.02 -6.37 -8.06
N PHE A 177 -10.00 -5.53 -8.27
CA PHE A 177 -10.15 -4.41 -9.19
C PHE A 177 -10.25 -4.90 -10.64
N ASP A 178 -11.34 -4.51 -11.28
CA ASP A 178 -11.53 -4.48 -12.73
C ASP A 178 -12.08 -3.10 -13.10
N PRO A 179 -11.57 -2.42 -14.15
CA PRO A 179 -12.00 -1.07 -14.48
C PRO A 179 -13.45 -1.01 -14.99
N VAL A 180 -13.93 -2.04 -15.70
CA VAL A 180 -15.31 -2.09 -16.20
C VAL A 180 -16.29 -2.32 -15.05
N ASP A 181 -16.05 -3.35 -14.22
CA ASP A 181 -16.89 -3.65 -13.06
C ASP A 181 -16.95 -2.46 -12.10
N THR A 182 -15.82 -1.74 -11.94
CA THR A 182 -15.75 -0.55 -11.09
C THR A 182 -16.61 0.58 -11.68
N LEU A 183 -16.49 0.87 -12.96
CA LEU A 183 -17.30 1.90 -13.62
C LEU A 183 -18.80 1.56 -13.62
N GLU A 184 -19.16 0.29 -13.83
CA GLU A 184 -20.55 -0.19 -13.72
C GLU A 184 -21.11 0.02 -12.32
N ALA A 185 -20.34 -0.35 -11.28
CA ALA A 185 -20.73 -0.14 -9.87
C ALA A 185 -20.88 1.35 -9.54
N LEU A 186 -19.95 2.21 -9.98
CA LEU A 186 -20.02 3.66 -9.78
C LEU A 186 -21.30 4.24 -10.37
N ASN A 187 -21.64 3.84 -11.60
CA ASN A 187 -22.84 4.30 -12.31
C ASN A 187 -24.12 3.74 -11.69
N ALA A 188 -24.22 2.41 -11.53
CA ALA A 188 -25.44 1.72 -11.08
C ALA A 188 -25.81 2.09 -9.64
N GLU A 189 -24.82 2.13 -8.75
CA GLU A 189 -25.00 2.45 -7.33
C GLU A 189 -24.98 3.95 -7.05
N ARG A 190 -24.77 4.80 -8.08
CA ARG A 190 -24.64 6.25 -7.94
C ARG A 190 -23.68 6.63 -6.82
N CYS A 191 -22.49 6.03 -6.85
CA CYS A 191 -21.47 6.28 -5.84
C CYS A 191 -21.11 7.76 -5.79
N THR A 192 -20.83 8.26 -4.58
CA THR A 192 -20.39 9.64 -4.34
C THR A 192 -18.90 9.76 -4.14
N GLY A 193 -18.24 8.61 -3.92
CA GLY A 193 -16.80 8.54 -3.74
C GLY A 193 -16.21 7.22 -4.26
N VAL A 194 -14.91 7.26 -4.55
CA VAL A 194 -14.14 6.08 -4.96
C VAL A 194 -12.69 6.17 -4.48
N HIS A 195 -12.18 5.05 -3.97
CA HIS A 195 -10.77 4.89 -3.62
C HIS A 195 -9.99 4.22 -4.75
N GLY A 196 -8.72 4.56 -4.90
CA GLY A 196 -7.86 3.89 -5.85
C GLY A 196 -6.40 4.32 -5.78
N VAL A 197 -5.54 3.53 -6.40
CA VAL A 197 -4.18 3.94 -6.72
C VAL A 197 -4.17 4.62 -8.09
N PRO A 198 -3.16 5.44 -8.44
CA PRO A 198 -3.12 6.16 -9.72
C PRO A 198 -3.38 5.27 -10.94
N THR A 199 -2.80 4.07 -10.97
CA THR A 199 -2.98 3.13 -12.10
C THR A 199 -4.42 2.65 -12.25
N MET A 200 -5.21 2.54 -11.17
CA MET A 200 -6.64 2.19 -11.24
C MET A 200 -7.44 3.32 -11.90
N PHE A 201 -7.18 4.57 -11.53
CA PHE A 201 -7.83 5.73 -12.16
C PHE A 201 -7.47 5.84 -13.64
N SER A 202 -6.18 5.64 -13.96
CA SER A 202 -5.75 5.61 -15.36
C SER A 202 -6.46 4.50 -16.16
N ALA A 203 -6.60 3.30 -15.59
CA ALA A 203 -7.29 2.18 -16.24
C ALA A 203 -8.78 2.49 -16.47
N MET A 204 -9.47 3.08 -15.50
CA MET A 204 -10.87 3.49 -15.65
C MET A 204 -11.05 4.55 -16.73
N LEU A 205 -10.21 5.60 -16.73
CA LEU A 205 -10.27 6.69 -17.72
C LEU A 205 -9.97 6.23 -19.15
N ASN A 206 -9.13 5.20 -19.32
CA ASN A 206 -8.80 4.62 -20.63
C ASN A 206 -9.69 3.43 -21.01
N CYS A 207 -10.73 3.13 -20.23
CA CYS A 207 -11.66 2.05 -20.53
C CYS A 207 -12.49 2.35 -21.79
N THR A 208 -12.59 1.38 -22.69
CA THR A 208 -13.43 1.52 -23.88
C THR A 208 -14.89 1.75 -23.45
N GLY A 209 -15.50 2.82 -23.94
CA GLY A 209 -16.87 3.19 -23.59
C GLY A 209 -16.99 3.93 -22.26
N PHE A 210 -15.92 4.52 -21.75
CA PHE A 210 -15.93 5.33 -20.53
C PHE A 210 -17.07 6.37 -20.52
N ASP A 211 -17.31 7.06 -21.63
CA ASP A 211 -18.31 8.12 -21.75
C ASP A 211 -19.77 7.64 -21.62
N GLN A 212 -20.02 6.33 -21.60
CA GLN A 212 -21.37 5.78 -21.39
C GLN A 212 -21.81 5.78 -19.91
N TYR A 213 -20.89 5.94 -18.97
CA TYR A 213 -21.19 5.92 -17.55
C TYR A 213 -21.54 7.31 -17.01
N ASP A 214 -22.63 7.41 -16.25
CA ASP A 214 -23.00 8.65 -15.56
C ASP A 214 -22.29 8.75 -14.22
N LEU A 215 -21.17 9.47 -14.16
CA LEU A 215 -20.33 9.65 -12.98
C LEU A 215 -20.59 10.97 -12.23
N ARG A 216 -21.65 11.72 -12.59
CA ARG A 216 -21.95 13.05 -11.99
C ARG A 216 -22.31 13.01 -10.51
N SER A 217 -22.55 11.84 -9.93
CA SER A 217 -22.75 11.68 -8.49
C SER A 217 -21.45 11.68 -7.70
N LEU A 218 -20.31 11.43 -8.34
CA LEU A 218 -19.00 11.43 -7.68
C LEU A 218 -18.61 12.83 -7.25
N ARG A 219 -17.93 12.94 -6.10
CA ARG A 219 -17.37 14.18 -5.57
C ARG A 219 -16.01 13.98 -4.89
N THR A 220 -15.79 12.85 -4.22
CA THR A 220 -14.65 12.64 -3.32
C THR A 220 -14.02 11.25 -3.47
N GLY A 221 -12.88 11.07 -2.84
CA GLY A 221 -12.14 9.81 -2.80
C GLY A 221 -10.74 10.01 -2.26
N ILE A 222 -9.97 8.93 -2.24
CA ILE A 222 -8.55 8.97 -1.95
C ILE A 222 -7.79 8.36 -3.12
N MET A 223 -6.82 9.10 -3.63
CA MET A 223 -5.78 8.58 -4.52
C MET A 223 -4.48 8.46 -3.71
N ALA A 224 -4.00 7.25 -3.49
CA ALA A 224 -2.84 6.99 -2.63
C ALA A 224 -2.05 5.75 -3.07
N GLY A 225 -0.95 5.46 -2.37
CA GLY A 225 -0.13 4.26 -2.60
C GLY A 225 1.02 4.44 -3.59
N ALA A 226 0.96 5.49 -4.42
CA ALA A 226 2.01 5.93 -5.33
C ALA A 226 1.94 7.45 -5.53
N PRO A 227 2.96 8.09 -6.11
CA PRO A 227 2.88 9.49 -6.54
C PRO A 227 1.72 9.70 -7.52
N CYS A 228 1.00 10.80 -7.36
CA CYS A 228 -0.15 11.15 -8.21
C CYS A 228 0.29 12.14 -9.30
N PRO A 229 0.29 11.74 -10.60
CA PRO A 229 0.59 12.65 -11.69
C PRO A 229 -0.45 13.78 -11.80
N ILE A 230 0.02 15.01 -12.03
CA ILE A 230 -0.86 16.19 -12.11
C ILE A 230 -1.92 16.06 -13.21
N GLU A 231 -1.54 15.55 -14.38
CA GLU A 231 -2.46 15.40 -15.50
C GLU A 231 -3.54 14.34 -15.20
N LEU A 232 -3.18 13.24 -14.53
CA LEU A 232 -4.14 12.26 -14.06
C LEU A 232 -5.14 12.88 -13.07
N MET A 233 -4.68 13.71 -12.12
CA MET A 233 -5.58 14.39 -11.19
C MET A 233 -6.53 15.34 -11.91
N LYS A 234 -6.05 16.11 -12.90
CA LYS A 234 -6.90 16.97 -13.73
C LYS A 234 -7.96 16.18 -14.49
N ASP A 235 -7.59 15.04 -15.05
CA ASP A 235 -8.51 14.16 -15.75
C ASP A 235 -9.56 13.55 -14.81
N VAL A 236 -9.16 13.09 -13.64
CA VAL A 236 -10.06 12.57 -12.61
C VAL A 236 -11.06 13.62 -12.14
N VAL A 237 -10.60 14.85 -11.92
CA VAL A 237 -11.48 15.98 -11.56
C VAL A 237 -12.45 16.32 -12.68
N SER A 238 -11.97 16.48 -13.91
CA SER A 238 -12.79 16.97 -15.03
C SER A 238 -13.70 15.93 -15.64
N LYS A 239 -13.22 14.67 -15.77
CA LYS A 239 -13.95 13.59 -16.47
C LYS A 239 -14.76 12.71 -15.52
N MET A 240 -14.29 12.53 -14.26
CA MET A 240 -14.98 11.73 -13.25
C MET A 240 -15.72 12.57 -12.20
N HIS A 241 -15.68 13.91 -12.30
CA HIS A 241 -16.33 14.84 -11.35
C HIS A 241 -15.83 14.76 -9.91
N LEU A 242 -14.60 14.27 -9.69
CA LEU A 242 -13.98 14.08 -8.38
C LEU A 242 -13.23 15.34 -7.92
N ASP A 243 -13.92 16.47 -7.85
CA ASP A 243 -13.38 17.79 -7.50
C ASP A 243 -12.82 17.85 -6.06
N GLN A 244 -13.34 17.01 -5.16
CA GLN A 244 -12.92 16.85 -3.78
C GLN A 244 -12.02 15.62 -3.55
N MET A 245 -11.33 15.14 -4.59
CA MET A 245 -10.36 14.06 -4.46
C MET A 245 -9.22 14.46 -3.51
N THR A 246 -8.86 13.57 -2.57
CA THR A 246 -7.75 13.79 -1.65
C THR A 246 -6.57 12.87 -1.96
N ILE A 247 -5.38 13.33 -1.63
CA ILE A 247 -4.15 12.55 -1.60
C ILE A 247 -3.87 12.17 -0.15
N ALA A 248 -3.42 10.94 0.09
CA ALA A 248 -3.04 10.50 1.42
C ALA A 248 -1.68 9.79 1.37
N TYR A 249 -0.87 10.05 2.40
CA TYR A 249 0.41 9.41 2.63
C TYR A 249 0.44 8.70 3.98
N GLY A 250 1.06 7.55 3.98
CA GLY A 250 1.32 6.78 5.18
C GLY A 250 1.76 5.36 4.85
N MET A 251 1.81 4.54 5.87
CA MET A 251 2.27 3.16 5.81
C MET A 251 1.48 2.30 6.79
N THR A 252 1.52 0.99 6.64
CA THR A 252 0.79 0.08 7.54
C THR A 252 1.13 0.34 9.01
N GLU A 253 2.39 0.64 9.28
CA GLU A 253 2.94 0.94 10.59
C GLU A 253 2.40 2.26 11.20
N THR A 254 1.69 3.07 10.40
CA THR A 254 1.02 4.33 10.82
C THR A 254 -0.50 4.30 10.63
N SER A 255 -1.14 3.15 10.47
CA SER A 255 -2.58 2.82 10.67
C SER A 255 -3.64 3.29 9.64
N PRO A 256 -3.41 3.66 8.38
CA PRO A 256 -2.14 3.90 7.72
C PRO A 256 -1.79 5.38 7.50
N VAL A 257 -2.73 6.36 7.61
CA VAL A 257 -2.55 7.73 7.12
C VAL A 257 -1.89 8.62 8.15
N SER A 258 -0.74 9.18 7.79
CA SER A 258 -0.05 10.24 8.54
C SER A 258 -0.41 11.63 8.02
N PHE A 259 -0.43 11.81 6.71
CA PHE A 259 -0.73 13.08 6.05
C PHE A 259 -1.86 12.91 5.03
N GLN A 260 -2.70 13.93 4.89
CA GLN A 260 -3.76 13.96 3.90
C GLN A 260 -4.02 15.40 3.43
N SER A 261 -4.30 15.57 2.13
CA SER A 261 -4.78 16.84 1.60
C SER A 261 -6.23 17.09 1.99
N ALA A 262 -6.62 18.37 2.10
CA ALA A 262 -8.00 18.74 2.30
C ALA A 262 -8.80 18.72 0.99
N VAL A 263 -10.12 18.56 1.09
CA VAL A 263 -11.01 18.52 -0.09
C VAL A 263 -11.06 19.85 -0.84
N ASP A 264 -10.72 20.95 -0.19
CA ASP A 264 -10.69 22.31 -0.72
C ASP A 264 -9.27 22.81 -1.04
N ASP A 265 -8.24 21.99 -0.87
CA ASP A 265 -6.89 22.32 -1.28
C ASP A 265 -6.83 22.54 -2.81
N PRO A 266 -6.11 23.56 -3.32
CA PRO A 266 -5.85 23.71 -4.74
C PRO A 266 -5.22 22.46 -5.37
N ILE A 267 -5.52 22.16 -6.63
CA ILE A 267 -4.99 20.97 -7.33
C ILE A 267 -3.47 20.92 -7.24
N GLU A 268 -2.81 22.05 -7.45
CA GLU A 268 -1.35 22.16 -7.39
C GLU A 268 -0.79 21.71 -6.03
N ARG A 269 -1.46 22.06 -4.92
CA ARG A 269 -1.08 21.62 -3.58
C ARG A 269 -1.34 20.13 -3.38
N ARG A 270 -2.47 19.61 -3.89
CA ARG A 270 -2.81 18.19 -3.78
C ARG A 270 -1.80 17.29 -4.50
N VAL A 271 -1.29 17.69 -5.66
CA VAL A 271 -0.36 16.86 -6.45
C VAL A 271 1.10 17.08 -6.13
N SER A 272 1.49 18.26 -5.61
CA SER A 272 2.87 18.56 -5.22
C SER A 272 3.21 18.18 -3.77
N THR A 273 2.20 17.85 -2.97
CA THR A 273 2.35 17.47 -1.56
C THR A 273 1.47 16.28 -1.20
N VAL A 274 1.70 15.72 -0.02
CA VAL A 274 0.81 14.70 0.55
C VAL A 274 -0.17 15.29 1.58
N GLY A 275 -0.35 16.62 1.55
CA GLY A 275 -1.22 17.34 2.47
C GLY A 275 -0.58 17.65 3.80
N ARG A 276 -1.41 17.83 4.83
CA ARG A 276 -1.01 18.14 6.20
C ARG A 276 -1.12 16.94 7.12
N ILE A 277 -0.40 17.02 8.24
CA ILE A 277 -0.43 15.98 9.28
C ILE A 277 -1.86 15.78 9.81
N GLN A 278 -2.23 14.54 10.10
CA GLN A 278 -3.52 14.19 10.71
C GLN A 278 -3.66 14.78 12.11
N PRO A 279 -4.91 15.08 12.58
CA PRO A 279 -5.14 15.55 13.93
C PRO A 279 -4.52 14.65 15.00
N HIS A 280 -3.99 15.26 16.06
CA HIS A 280 -3.35 14.54 17.19
C HIS A 280 -2.12 13.71 16.82
N VAL A 281 -1.46 14.06 15.75
CA VAL A 281 -0.20 13.47 15.29
C VAL A 281 0.85 14.55 15.23
N GLU A 282 2.06 14.19 15.63
CA GLU A 282 3.24 15.04 15.50
C GLU A 282 4.10 14.54 14.35
N ALA A 283 4.73 15.46 13.65
CA ALA A 283 5.71 15.17 12.61
C ALA A 283 6.98 16.01 12.79
N ARG A 284 8.11 15.42 12.46
CA ARG A 284 9.39 16.12 12.38
C ARG A 284 10.21 15.58 11.21
N VAL A 285 11.11 16.41 10.71
CA VAL A 285 12.11 16.03 9.72
C VAL A 285 13.47 16.07 10.40
N VAL A 286 14.26 15.01 10.29
CA VAL A 286 15.57 14.89 10.95
C VAL A 286 16.67 14.60 9.94
N ASN A 287 17.90 15.02 10.27
CA ASN A 287 19.07 14.64 9.50
C ASN A 287 19.62 13.26 9.97
N GLU A 288 20.66 12.78 9.32
CA GLU A 288 21.33 11.50 9.63
C GLU A 288 21.83 11.39 11.09
N SER A 289 22.11 12.51 11.75
CA SER A 289 22.51 12.54 13.17
C SER A 289 21.31 12.58 14.15
N GLY A 290 20.06 12.53 13.65
CA GLY A 290 18.84 12.62 14.46
C GLY A 290 18.48 14.04 14.90
N THR A 291 19.17 15.07 14.39
CA THR A 291 18.85 16.47 14.70
C THR A 291 17.63 16.93 13.91
N VAL A 292 16.66 17.55 14.61
CA VAL A 292 15.47 18.12 13.97
C VAL A 292 15.87 19.29 13.06
N LEU A 293 15.44 19.22 11.83
CA LEU A 293 15.71 20.22 10.79
C LEU A 293 14.72 21.38 10.83
N LYS A 294 15.08 22.49 10.19
CA LYS A 294 14.20 23.65 10.05
C LYS A 294 13.12 23.38 8.99
N VAL A 295 12.05 24.17 9.04
CA VAL A 295 11.01 24.19 8.02
C VAL A 295 11.61 24.35 6.63
N GLY A 296 11.21 23.48 5.70
CA GLY A 296 11.68 23.46 4.31
C GLY A 296 12.99 22.69 4.08
N GLU A 297 13.74 22.32 5.13
CA GLU A 297 14.93 21.48 4.99
C GLU A 297 14.53 20.01 4.79
N GLN A 298 15.28 19.30 3.97
CA GLN A 298 15.04 17.90 3.63
C GLN A 298 15.75 16.95 4.60
N GLY A 299 15.04 15.92 5.06
CA GLY A 299 15.57 14.84 5.88
C GLY A 299 14.59 13.70 6.04
N GLU A 300 14.87 12.74 6.92
CA GLU A 300 13.97 11.64 7.19
C GLU A 300 12.74 12.12 7.96
N LEU A 301 11.56 11.69 7.50
CA LEU A 301 10.28 11.98 8.15
C LEU A 301 10.07 11.04 9.32
N HIS A 302 9.81 11.61 10.50
CA HIS A 302 9.33 10.86 11.66
C HIS A 302 7.94 11.32 12.04
N THR A 303 7.11 10.39 12.52
CA THR A 303 5.76 10.67 13.01
C THR A 303 5.54 10.05 14.39
N ARG A 304 4.72 10.70 15.24
CA ARG A 304 4.38 10.25 16.57
C ARG A 304 2.91 10.54 16.88
N GLY A 305 2.24 9.65 17.58
CA GLY A 305 0.86 9.84 18.01
C GLY A 305 0.07 8.54 18.00
N TYR A 306 -1.26 8.67 18.09
CA TYR A 306 -2.17 7.52 18.15
C TYR A 306 -2.01 6.55 16.99
N LEU A 307 -1.54 7.01 15.83
CA LEU A 307 -1.45 6.23 14.59
C LEU A 307 -0.29 5.22 14.58
N VAL A 308 0.75 5.45 15.38
CA VAL A 308 1.94 4.59 15.39
C VAL A 308 1.56 3.20 15.92
N MET A 309 1.91 2.16 15.17
CA MET A 309 1.69 0.77 15.57
C MET A 309 2.29 0.46 16.94
N ARG A 310 1.80 -0.56 17.61
CA ARG A 310 2.39 -1.03 18.86
C ARG A 310 3.80 -1.62 18.68
N GLY A 311 4.12 -2.07 17.47
CA GLY A 311 5.37 -2.71 17.08
C GLY A 311 5.13 -3.84 16.09
N TYR A 312 6.18 -4.50 15.67
CA TYR A 312 6.07 -5.74 14.89
C TYR A 312 5.83 -6.92 15.82
N TRP A 313 4.85 -7.78 15.47
CA TRP A 313 4.45 -8.92 16.27
C TRP A 313 5.61 -9.89 16.50
N ASP A 314 5.92 -10.14 17.77
CA ASP A 314 7.01 -11.02 18.22
C ASP A 314 8.36 -10.71 17.53
N ASP A 315 8.66 -9.41 17.38
CA ASP A 315 9.89 -8.92 16.74
C ASP A 315 10.34 -7.60 17.40
N PRO A 316 10.87 -7.68 18.63
CA PRO A 316 11.27 -6.50 19.40
C PRO A 316 12.46 -5.77 18.79
N GLU A 317 13.36 -6.47 18.09
CA GLU A 317 14.54 -5.87 17.47
C GLU A 317 14.12 -4.93 16.33
N ARG A 318 13.34 -5.42 15.37
CA ARG A 318 12.82 -4.57 14.29
C ARG A 318 11.87 -3.49 14.79
N THR A 319 11.18 -3.72 15.90
CA THR A 319 10.36 -2.69 16.54
C THR A 319 11.23 -1.55 17.04
N ALA A 320 12.31 -1.84 17.74
CA ALA A 320 13.26 -0.85 18.26
C ALA A 320 14.03 -0.10 17.16
N GLU A 321 14.26 -0.75 15.99
CA GLU A 321 14.82 -0.08 14.81
C GLU A 321 13.84 0.93 14.18
N SER A 322 12.53 0.68 14.30
CA SER A 322 11.50 1.46 13.61
C SER A 322 10.84 2.50 14.51
N ILE A 323 10.80 2.29 15.83
CA ILE A 323 10.17 3.20 16.81
C ILE A 323 11.18 3.46 17.91
N ASP A 324 11.56 4.72 18.09
CA ASP A 324 12.51 5.11 19.13
C ASP A 324 11.88 5.10 20.55
N SER A 325 12.69 5.31 21.57
CA SER A 325 12.27 5.32 22.99
C SER A 325 11.26 6.43 23.32
N ASP A 326 11.19 7.49 22.51
CA ASP A 326 10.27 8.60 22.68
C ASP A 326 8.96 8.41 21.88
N GLY A 327 8.81 7.25 21.20
CA GLY A 327 7.64 6.85 20.43
C GLY A 327 7.57 7.46 19.03
N TRP A 328 8.69 7.94 18.49
CA TRP A 328 8.76 8.39 17.11
C TRP A 328 8.95 7.21 16.16
N MET A 329 8.05 7.09 15.20
CA MET A 329 8.17 6.17 14.08
C MET A 329 9.09 6.75 13.02
N HIS A 330 10.17 6.04 12.71
CA HIS A 330 11.09 6.31 11.61
C HIS A 330 10.46 5.76 10.33
N THR A 331 10.02 6.65 9.43
CA THR A 331 9.28 6.21 8.25
C THR A 331 10.17 5.59 7.17
N GLY A 332 11.46 5.93 7.18
CA GLY A 332 12.40 5.61 6.12
C GLY A 332 12.16 6.41 4.84
N ASP A 333 11.24 7.36 4.87
CA ASP A 333 10.94 8.25 3.74
C ASP A 333 11.57 9.63 3.98
N LEU A 334 12.13 10.19 2.92
CA LEU A 334 12.69 11.55 2.92
C LEU A 334 11.59 12.55 2.58
N ALA A 335 11.52 13.63 3.35
CA ALA A 335 10.49 14.64 3.19
C ALA A 335 10.99 16.04 3.47
N THR A 336 10.20 17.02 3.04
CA THR A 336 10.23 18.41 3.49
C THR A 336 8.86 18.77 4.05
N ILE A 337 8.80 19.64 5.07
CA ILE A 337 7.54 20.23 5.56
C ILE A 337 7.67 21.75 5.40
N ASP A 338 6.73 22.37 4.70
CA ASP A 338 6.74 23.82 4.47
C ASP A 338 6.15 24.61 5.67
N ALA A 339 6.18 25.94 5.58
CA ALA A 339 5.70 26.83 6.64
C ALA A 339 4.19 26.74 6.88
N ASP A 340 3.42 26.26 5.89
CA ASP A 340 1.98 26.03 5.99
C ASP A 340 1.64 24.62 6.50
N GLY A 341 2.68 23.79 6.78
CA GLY A 341 2.55 22.42 7.30
C GLY A 341 2.29 21.36 6.24
N TYR A 342 2.43 21.67 4.95
CA TYR A 342 2.34 20.68 3.88
C TYR A 342 3.62 19.86 3.78
N CYS A 343 3.45 18.56 3.70
CA CYS A 343 4.56 17.62 3.54
C CYS A 343 4.73 17.24 2.07
N ASN A 344 5.96 17.28 1.59
CA ASN A 344 6.35 16.72 0.31
C ASN A 344 7.30 15.53 0.55
N ILE A 345 6.94 14.36 0.02
CA ILE A 345 7.79 13.16 0.06
C ILE A 345 8.75 13.22 -1.12
N VAL A 346 10.03 13.23 -0.84
CA VAL A 346 11.10 13.40 -1.85
C VAL A 346 11.62 12.05 -2.33
N GLY A 347 11.53 11.00 -1.49
CA GLY A 347 12.01 9.66 -1.83
C GLY A 347 12.12 8.77 -0.60
N ARG A 348 12.86 7.68 -0.74
CA ARG A 348 13.17 6.78 0.37
C ARG A 348 14.64 6.82 0.71
N VAL A 349 14.97 6.75 1.99
CA VAL A 349 16.35 6.66 2.47
C VAL A 349 17.08 5.48 1.82
N LYS A 350 16.41 4.30 1.74
CA LYS A 350 16.98 3.07 1.18
C LYS A 350 17.05 3.03 -0.35
N ASP A 351 16.27 3.85 -1.03
CA ASP A 351 16.24 3.92 -2.51
C ASP A 351 17.20 5.01 -3.03
N MET A 352 17.72 5.86 -2.14
CA MET A 352 18.68 6.90 -2.48
C MET A 352 19.94 6.26 -3.08
N VAL A 353 20.36 6.75 -4.24
CA VAL A 353 21.56 6.29 -4.93
C VAL A 353 22.74 7.18 -4.53
N ILE A 354 23.79 6.56 -4.00
CA ILE A 354 25.02 7.29 -3.64
C ILE A 354 26.01 7.17 -4.79
N ARG A 355 26.00 8.19 -5.65
CA ARG A 355 26.83 8.22 -6.85
C ARG A 355 28.03 9.15 -6.67
N GLY A 356 29.20 8.57 -6.43
CA GLY A 356 30.45 9.35 -6.28
C GLY A 356 30.43 10.34 -5.10
N GLY A 357 29.68 10.03 -4.03
CA GLY A 357 29.51 10.89 -2.88
C GLY A 357 28.32 11.85 -2.97
N GLU A 358 27.62 11.90 -4.10
CA GLU A 358 26.40 12.68 -4.28
C GLU A 358 25.16 11.84 -4.00
N ASN A 359 24.24 12.37 -3.22
CA ASN A 359 22.94 11.75 -2.95
C ASN A 359 21.98 12.05 -4.10
N VAL A 360 21.59 11.02 -4.82
CA VAL A 360 20.62 11.12 -5.93
C VAL A 360 19.31 10.48 -5.51
N TYR A 361 18.22 11.21 -5.66
CA TYR A 361 16.89 10.77 -5.31
C TYR A 361 16.16 10.26 -6.56
N PRO A 362 15.87 8.95 -6.68
CA PRO A 362 15.25 8.36 -7.86
C PRO A 362 13.97 9.06 -8.28
N ARG A 363 13.12 9.45 -7.31
CA ARG A 363 11.84 10.09 -7.56
C ARG A 363 11.95 11.41 -8.36
N GLU A 364 12.96 12.21 -8.09
CA GLU A 364 13.20 13.44 -8.84
C GLU A 364 13.43 13.18 -10.34
N ILE A 365 14.15 12.10 -10.64
CA ILE A 365 14.43 11.69 -12.01
C ILE A 365 13.19 11.06 -12.64
N GLU A 366 12.44 10.27 -11.88
CA GLU A 366 11.17 9.66 -12.32
C GLU A 366 10.15 10.73 -12.69
N GLU A 367 9.93 11.72 -11.82
CA GLU A 367 9.02 12.85 -12.07
C GLU A 367 9.44 13.66 -13.31
N PHE A 368 10.72 13.87 -13.48
CA PHE A 368 11.25 14.55 -14.69
C PHE A 368 11.01 13.71 -15.95
N LEU A 369 11.35 12.42 -15.94
CA LEU A 369 11.19 11.54 -17.10
C LEU A 369 9.72 11.28 -17.46
N LEU A 370 8.81 11.27 -16.49
CA LEU A 370 7.35 11.18 -16.74
C LEU A 370 6.79 12.38 -17.50
N SER A 371 7.49 13.51 -17.57
CA SER A 371 7.11 14.64 -18.43
C SER A 371 7.47 14.45 -19.90
N HIS A 372 8.21 13.38 -20.24
CA HIS A 372 8.54 13.04 -21.62
C HIS A 372 7.35 12.43 -22.34
N PRO A 373 6.91 12.94 -23.51
CA PRO A 373 5.66 12.53 -24.18
C PRO A 373 5.63 11.06 -24.66
N GLY A 374 6.79 10.42 -24.76
CA GLY A 374 6.91 9.03 -25.16
C GLY A 374 6.99 8.03 -24.00
N ILE A 375 7.01 8.48 -22.74
CA ILE A 375 7.14 7.62 -21.56
C ILE A 375 5.79 7.50 -20.86
N LEU A 376 5.33 6.24 -20.68
CA LEU A 376 4.11 5.93 -19.94
C LEU A 376 4.40 5.80 -18.44
N ASP A 377 5.48 5.09 -18.07
CA ASP A 377 5.91 4.92 -16.68
C ASP A 377 7.42 4.68 -16.61
N VAL A 378 8.03 5.04 -15.49
CA VAL A 378 9.47 4.89 -15.28
C VAL A 378 9.79 4.58 -13.82
N GLN A 379 10.77 3.70 -13.61
CA GLN A 379 11.33 3.39 -12.30
C GLN A 379 12.84 3.58 -12.32
N VAL A 380 13.35 4.39 -11.41
CA VAL A 380 14.77 4.71 -11.28
C VAL A 380 15.34 4.09 -10.00
N PHE A 381 16.54 3.52 -10.11
CA PHE A 381 17.23 2.87 -8.99
C PHE A 381 18.73 2.82 -9.22
N GLY A 382 19.48 2.59 -8.14
CA GLY A 382 20.93 2.43 -8.21
C GLY A 382 21.33 1.00 -8.57
N VAL A 383 22.39 0.85 -9.35
CA VAL A 383 23.10 -0.42 -9.60
C VAL A 383 24.55 -0.26 -9.20
N PRO A 384 25.27 -1.35 -8.79
CA PRO A 384 26.66 -1.26 -8.38
C PRO A 384 27.56 -0.70 -9.49
N ASP A 385 28.51 0.18 -9.14
CA ASP A 385 29.52 0.71 -10.05
C ASP A 385 30.89 0.80 -9.36
N ASN A 386 31.93 0.31 -10.07
CA ASN A 386 33.29 0.25 -9.53
C ASN A 386 33.94 1.63 -9.27
N LYS A 387 33.50 2.65 -9.99
CA LYS A 387 34.08 4.01 -9.92
C LYS A 387 33.32 4.92 -8.96
N TYR A 388 32.01 4.85 -9.01
CA TYR A 388 31.15 5.79 -8.30
C TYR A 388 30.40 5.14 -7.11
N GLY A 389 30.65 3.84 -6.83
CA GLY A 389 29.89 3.07 -5.85
C GLY A 389 28.56 2.59 -6.40
N GLU A 390 27.75 3.51 -6.88
CA GLU A 390 26.51 3.23 -7.60
C GLU A 390 26.39 4.08 -8.86
N GLU A 391 25.62 3.56 -9.83
CA GLU A 391 25.20 4.25 -11.04
C GLU A 391 23.68 4.19 -11.19
N ILE A 392 23.13 5.18 -11.90
CA ILE A 392 21.69 5.33 -12.06
C ILE A 392 21.21 4.45 -13.23
N CYS A 393 20.22 3.64 -12.96
CA CYS A 393 19.48 2.84 -13.93
C CYS A 393 18.02 3.28 -13.98
N ALA A 394 17.45 3.38 -15.19
CA ALA A 394 16.03 3.63 -15.42
C ALA A 394 15.41 2.46 -16.20
N TRP A 395 14.32 1.89 -15.67
CA TRP A 395 13.44 1.02 -16.43
C TRP A 395 12.24 1.84 -16.90
N ILE A 396 11.91 1.73 -18.19
CA ILE A 396 10.91 2.58 -18.84
C ILE A 396 9.88 1.70 -19.54
N ILE A 397 8.60 2.04 -19.32
CA ILE A 397 7.48 1.58 -20.13
C ILE A 397 7.13 2.69 -21.11
N PRO A 398 7.29 2.49 -22.43
CA PRO A 398 6.97 3.53 -23.41
C PRO A 398 5.45 3.66 -23.62
N MET A 399 5.01 4.81 -24.07
CA MET A 399 3.67 5.00 -24.61
C MET A 399 3.48 4.13 -25.86
N ALA A 400 2.27 3.64 -26.06
CA ALA A 400 1.95 2.78 -27.22
C ALA A 400 2.39 3.41 -28.53
N GLY A 401 3.18 2.66 -29.31
CA GLY A 401 3.70 3.11 -30.60
C GLY A 401 4.98 3.95 -30.54
N ASN A 402 5.52 4.21 -29.35
CA ASN A 402 6.82 4.89 -29.19
C ASN A 402 7.95 3.89 -28.93
N GLU A 403 9.12 4.21 -29.46
CA GLU A 403 10.39 3.55 -29.13
C GLU A 403 11.23 4.55 -28.33
N ILE A 404 11.75 4.13 -27.20
CA ILE A 404 12.61 4.95 -26.34
C ILE A 404 13.98 4.26 -26.25
N SER A 405 15.04 5.01 -26.59
CA SER A 405 16.42 4.54 -26.45
C SER A 405 17.15 5.25 -25.30
N LEU A 406 18.32 4.74 -24.94
CA LEU A 406 19.22 5.39 -24.00
C LEU A 406 19.61 6.81 -24.46
N ASP A 407 19.83 6.99 -25.77
CA ASP A 407 20.24 8.29 -26.34
C ASP A 407 19.08 9.30 -26.30
N ASP A 408 17.83 8.86 -26.48
CA ASP A 408 16.65 9.72 -26.33
C ASP A 408 16.53 10.22 -24.87
N VAL A 409 16.66 9.32 -23.90
CA VAL A 409 16.63 9.67 -22.47
C VAL A 409 17.76 10.66 -22.13
N ARG A 410 18.97 10.38 -22.58
CA ARG A 410 20.12 11.30 -22.35
C ARG A 410 19.93 12.66 -22.97
N SER A 411 19.48 12.70 -24.21
CA SER A 411 19.22 13.95 -24.94
C SER A 411 18.12 14.76 -24.25
N TYR A 412 17.08 14.11 -23.73
CA TYR A 412 16.01 14.76 -22.99
C TYR A 412 16.50 15.32 -21.66
N CYS A 413 17.40 14.63 -20.99
CA CYS A 413 17.96 15.05 -19.70
C CYS A 413 19.03 16.14 -19.84
N ASP A 414 19.74 16.22 -20.97
CA ASP A 414 20.89 17.09 -21.14
C ASP A 414 20.52 18.57 -20.97
N GLY A 415 21.25 19.26 -20.10
CA GLY A 415 20.98 20.65 -19.74
C GLY A 415 19.70 20.92 -18.96
N GLN A 416 18.87 19.88 -18.68
CA GLN A 416 17.62 20.03 -17.93
C GLN A 416 17.76 19.57 -16.48
N ILE A 417 18.55 18.54 -16.23
CA ILE A 417 18.88 18.05 -14.89
C ILE A 417 20.41 17.98 -14.73
N ALA A 418 20.87 17.91 -13.49
CA ALA A 418 22.30 17.82 -13.21
C ALA A 418 22.90 16.57 -13.85
N HIS A 419 24.07 16.68 -14.49
CA HIS A 419 24.70 15.60 -15.25
C HIS A 419 24.86 14.28 -14.44
N TYR A 420 25.12 14.38 -13.14
CA TYR A 420 25.26 13.20 -12.27
C TYR A 420 23.92 12.49 -11.97
N LYS A 421 22.77 13.09 -12.32
CA LYS A 421 21.42 12.53 -12.21
C LYS A 421 20.97 11.83 -13.49
N ILE A 422 21.67 12.00 -14.60
CA ILE A 422 21.28 11.39 -15.89
C ILE A 422 21.49 9.87 -15.83
N PRO A 423 20.47 9.06 -16.14
CA PRO A 423 20.59 7.60 -16.14
C PRO A 423 21.68 7.12 -17.06
N ARG A 424 22.60 6.32 -16.53
CA ARG A 424 23.65 5.66 -17.31
C ARG A 424 23.13 4.45 -18.06
N TYR A 425 22.21 3.73 -17.44
CA TYR A 425 21.59 2.54 -17.98
C TYR A 425 20.08 2.76 -18.14
N VAL A 426 19.55 2.31 -19.28
CA VAL A 426 18.12 2.33 -19.58
C VAL A 426 17.71 0.96 -20.07
N LYS A 427 16.60 0.44 -19.54
CA LYS A 427 15.97 -0.80 -20.02
C LYS A 427 14.50 -0.52 -20.31
N VAL A 428 14.11 -0.78 -21.56
CA VAL A 428 12.70 -0.70 -21.96
C VAL A 428 12.04 -2.05 -21.66
N VAL A 429 10.89 -1.97 -20.98
CA VAL A 429 10.10 -3.13 -20.55
C VAL A 429 8.63 -2.93 -20.87
N SER A 430 7.86 -4.01 -20.95
CA SER A 430 6.41 -3.96 -21.10
C SER A 430 5.68 -3.81 -19.77
N GLU A 431 6.31 -4.26 -18.67
CA GLU A 431 5.75 -4.20 -17.31
C GLU A 431 6.87 -4.20 -16.27
N PHE A 432 6.57 -3.69 -15.08
CA PHE A 432 7.47 -3.79 -13.94
C PHE A 432 7.12 -5.00 -13.07
N PRO A 433 8.09 -5.60 -12.35
CA PRO A 433 7.78 -6.52 -11.27
C PRO A 433 7.04 -5.77 -10.16
N MET A 434 5.80 -6.21 -9.90
CA MET A 434 4.89 -5.54 -8.97
C MET A 434 4.61 -6.40 -7.73
N THR A 435 4.38 -5.76 -6.60
CA THR A 435 3.77 -6.44 -5.44
C THR A 435 2.30 -6.72 -5.73
N VAL A 436 1.66 -7.62 -4.95
CA VAL A 436 0.21 -7.86 -5.02
C VAL A 436 -0.64 -6.60 -4.77
N THR A 437 -0.07 -5.59 -4.14
CA THR A 437 -0.72 -4.29 -3.88
C THR A 437 -0.44 -3.24 -4.96
N GLY A 438 0.22 -3.62 -6.06
CA GLY A 438 0.50 -2.72 -7.20
C GLY A 438 1.67 -1.76 -6.99
N LYS A 439 2.63 -2.08 -6.10
CA LYS A 439 3.86 -1.29 -5.93
C LYS A 439 5.02 -1.90 -6.69
N PRO A 440 5.83 -1.11 -7.44
CA PRO A 440 7.03 -1.58 -8.11
C PRO A 440 8.07 -2.14 -7.14
N GLN A 441 8.65 -3.29 -7.51
CA GLN A 441 9.67 -3.98 -6.71
C GLN A 441 11.07 -3.62 -7.23
N LYS A 442 11.56 -2.44 -6.89
CA LYS A 442 12.87 -1.92 -7.35
C LYS A 442 14.04 -2.84 -7.02
N TYR A 443 13.97 -3.58 -5.92
CA TYR A 443 15.03 -4.52 -5.55
C TYR A 443 15.19 -5.65 -6.58
N LEU A 444 14.07 -6.18 -7.13
CA LEU A 444 14.12 -7.18 -8.21
C LEU A 444 14.67 -6.58 -9.51
N MET A 445 14.29 -5.32 -9.82
CA MET A 445 14.82 -4.62 -10.99
C MET A 445 16.34 -4.42 -10.87
N ARG A 446 16.81 -4.04 -9.66
CA ARG A 446 18.23 -3.87 -9.34
C ARG A 446 18.99 -5.20 -9.49
N GLU A 447 18.47 -6.29 -8.92
CA GLU A 447 19.05 -7.64 -9.04
C GLU A 447 19.17 -8.04 -10.50
N THR A 448 18.08 -7.95 -11.27
CA THR A 448 18.05 -8.26 -12.70
C THR A 448 19.09 -7.46 -13.49
N MET A 449 19.16 -6.14 -13.27
CA MET A 449 20.13 -5.29 -13.98
C MET A 449 21.57 -5.58 -13.57
N THR A 450 21.78 -5.91 -12.30
CA THR A 450 23.12 -6.28 -11.82
C THR A 450 23.62 -7.56 -12.50
N GLU A 451 22.73 -8.54 -12.70
CA GLU A 451 23.00 -9.77 -13.42
C GLU A 451 23.19 -9.52 -14.93
N ASP A 452 22.25 -8.82 -15.58
CA ASP A 452 22.28 -8.50 -17.02
C ASP A 452 23.59 -7.79 -17.42
N LEU A 453 24.01 -6.84 -16.60
CA LEU A 453 25.22 -6.04 -16.85
C LEU A 453 26.48 -6.69 -16.26
N LYS A 454 26.38 -7.85 -15.60
CA LYS A 454 27.48 -8.56 -14.92
C LYS A 454 28.27 -7.65 -13.97
N LEU A 455 27.54 -6.80 -13.25
CA LEU A 455 28.14 -5.88 -12.28
C LEU A 455 28.49 -6.65 -11.00
N HIS A 456 29.68 -6.40 -10.45
CA HIS A 456 30.09 -7.00 -9.20
C HIS A 456 29.88 -6.01 -8.06
N GLN A 457 29.26 -6.45 -6.95
CA GLN A 457 29.23 -5.65 -5.73
C GLN A 457 30.65 -5.46 -5.22
N VAL A 458 31.11 -4.23 -5.19
CA VAL A 458 32.33 -3.87 -4.47
C VAL A 458 32.00 -3.95 -2.99
N LYS A 459 32.63 -4.90 -2.28
CA LYS A 459 32.59 -4.88 -0.81
C LYS A 459 33.31 -3.60 -0.36
N THR A 460 32.57 -2.58 0.01
CA THR A 460 33.13 -1.46 0.77
C THR A 460 33.50 -1.98 2.17
N ALA A 461 34.75 -1.73 2.56
CA ALA A 461 35.31 -2.11 3.83
C ALA A 461 34.64 -1.35 5.00
#